data_8baeb01313a1e577cb8b8652ace56106
#
_entry.id   8baeb01313a1e577cb8b8652ace56106
#
_cell.length_a   1.000
_cell.length_b   1.000
_cell.length_c   1.000
_cell.angle_alpha   90.00
_cell.angle_beta   90.00
_cell.angle_gamma   90.00
#
_symmetry.space_group_name_H-M   'P 1'
#
loop_
_entity.id
_entity.type
_entity.pdbx_description
1 polymer ?
#
loop_
_entity_poly.entity_id
_entity_poly.type
_entity_poly.pdbx_seq_one_letter_code
_entity_poly.pdbx_strand_id
1 'polypeptide(L)'
;RSETLESVFGVFALHGPKTRGYSFKGDIWIHGIKRSIADPAAALNAKLAFVSEDRKGNGLVLMHSIRSNMSLPSLVAGRGDIAGTRAFSSVSEFREREKVSHWTRELKIRSANMDQTVGQLSGGNQQKVVLSKWLMTDPDILFLDEPTRGIDIGAKVEIYQWIRKLAEKGIAIVIASSEMPEILGLCHRVLVFREGKVSAELGAEATQEKIMRAAAL
;
A
#
# COMPACT_ATOMS: atom_id res chain seq x y z
N ARG A 1 -6.51 -1.49 13.55
CA ARG A 1 -6.04 -0.54 12.50
C ARG A 1 -5.80 -1.28 11.20
N SER A 2 -4.86 -2.20 11.16
CA SER A 2 -4.54 -3.01 9.98
C SER A 2 -5.76 -3.75 9.44
N GLU A 3 -6.52 -4.41 10.30
CA GLU A 3 -7.76 -5.11 9.95
C GLU A 3 -8.79 -4.20 9.25
N THR A 4 -8.85 -2.91 9.62
CA THR A 4 -9.75 -1.96 8.95
C THR A 4 -9.29 -1.71 7.52
N LEU A 5 -8.00 -1.49 7.29
CA LEU A 5 -7.44 -1.29 5.95
C LEU A 5 -7.62 -2.55 5.08
N GLU A 6 -7.31 -3.72 5.63
CA GLU A 6 -7.50 -5.02 4.97
C GLU A 6 -8.97 -5.28 4.61
N SER A 7 -9.90 -4.91 5.51
CA SER A 7 -11.36 -5.03 5.25
C SER A 7 -11.80 -4.16 4.08
N VAL A 8 -11.35 -2.90 4.04
CA VAL A 8 -11.70 -1.96 2.95
C VAL A 8 -11.06 -2.40 1.63
N PHE A 9 -9.89 -3.02 1.67
CA PHE A 9 -9.23 -3.57 0.49
C PHE A 9 -9.79 -4.93 0.03
N GLY A 10 -10.73 -5.51 0.78
CA GLY A 10 -11.38 -6.77 0.43
C GLY A 10 -10.58 -8.04 0.75
N VAL A 11 -9.51 -7.94 1.56
CA VAL A 11 -8.66 -9.11 1.91
C VAL A 11 -9.46 -10.17 2.65
N PHE A 12 -10.34 -9.78 3.57
CA PHE A 12 -11.14 -10.74 4.35
C PHE A 12 -12.17 -11.51 3.54
N ALA A 13 -12.60 -11.01 2.39
CA ALA A 13 -13.53 -11.72 1.52
C ALA A 13 -12.90 -13.00 0.91
N LEU A 14 -11.59 -13.01 0.70
CA LEU A 14 -10.85 -14.17 0.18
C LEU A 14 -10.80 -15.34 1.15
N HIS A 15 -10.88 -15.07 2.45
CA HIS A 15 -10.77 -16.11 3.49
C HIS A 15 -12.12 -16.74 3.85
N GLY A 16 -13.22 -16.25 3.26
CA GLY A 16 -14.59 -16.72 3.43
C GLY A 16 -15.13 -16.59 4.86
N PRO A 17 -16.47 -16.63 5.04
CA PRO A 17 -17.10 -16.44 6.36
C PRO A 17 -16.80 -17.54 7.37
N LYS A 18 -16.18 -18.65 6.94
CA LYS A 18 -15.94 -19.82 7.80
C LYS A 18 -14.62 -19.77 8.59
N THR A 19 -13.68 -18.88 8.27
CA THR A 19 -12.35 -18.95 8.84
C THR A 19 -12.08 -18.01 10.02
N ARG A 20 -12.86 -16.93 10.23
CA ARG A 20 -12.61 -15.99 11.34
C ARG A 20 -13.85 -15.32 11.98
N GLY A 21 -15.07 -15.62 11.56
CA GLY A 21 -16.27 -15.03 12.18
C GLY A 21 -16.44 -13.51 12.00
N TYR A 22 -15.69 -12.89 11.09
CA TYR A 22 -15.79 -11.46 10.79
C TYR A 22 -16.90 -11.17 9.79
N SER A 23 -17.73 -10.16 10.07
CA SER A 23 -18.65 -9.59 9.11
C SER A 23 -18.32 -8.13 8.87
N PHE A 24 -18.12 -7.75 7.62
CA PHE A 24 -17.99 -6.34 7.24
C PHE A 24 -19.39 -5.74 7.09
N LYS A 25 -19.64 -4.61 7.77
CA LYS A 25 -20.85 -3.81 7.61
C LYS A 25 -20.46 -2.35 7.42
N GLY A 26 -20.91 -1.76 6.35
CA GLY A 26 -20.66 -0.37 6.03
C GLY A 26 -20.66 -0.12 4.53
N ASP A 27 -20.62 1.13 4.16
CA ASP A 27 -20.58 1.59 2.78
C ASP A 27 -19.24 2.25 2.48
N ILE A 28 -18.69 1.93 1.31
CA ILE A 28 -17.46 2.55 0.80
C ILE A 28 -17.86 3.50 -0.32
N TRP A 29 -17.45 4.76 -0.20
CA TRP A 29 -17.70 5.80 -1.19
C TRP A 29 -16.36 6.30 -1.74
N ILE A 30 -16.16 6.22 -3.05
CA ILE A 30 -14.96 6.69 -3.73
C ILE A 30 -15.41 7.69 -4.78
N HIS A 31 -14.87 8.90 -4.73
CA HIS A 31 -15.28 10.02 -5.60
C HIS A 31 -16.80 10.24 -5.62
N GLY A 32 -17.47 10.13 -4.44
CA GLY A 32 -18.91 10.29 -4.31
C GLY A 32 -19.76 9.15 -4.86
N ILE A 33 -19.13 8.06 -5.33
CA ILE A 33 -19.83 6.89 -5.86
C ILE A 33 -19.69 5.72 -4.88
N LYS A 34 -20.83 5.12 -4.51
CA LYS A 34 -20.85 3.91 -3.67
C LYS A 34 -20.19 2.74 -4.44
N ARG A 35 -19.20 2.10 -3.83
CA ARG A 35 -18.48 0.96 -4.38
C ARG A 35 -18.64 -0.28 -3.52
N SER A 36 -18.81 -1.41 -4.17
CA SER A 36 -18.74 -2.73 -3.52
C SER A 36 -17.33 -3.29 -3.75
N ILE A 37 -16.56 -3.44 -2.69
CA ILE A 37 -15.20 -4.00 -2.72
C ILE A 37 -15.29 -5.42 -2.14
N ALA A 38 -15.60 -6.37 -3.01
CA ALA A 38 -15.79 -7.77 -2.60
C ALA A 38 -14.47 -8.55 -2.45
N ASP A 39 -13.42 -8.11 -3.11
CA ASP A 39 -12.11 -8.75 -3.14
C ASP A 39 -11.01 -7.76 -3.56
N PRO A 40 -9.72 -8.13 -3.46
CA PRO A 40 -8.62 -7.26 -3.89
C PRO A 40 -8.64 -6.87 -5.38
N ALA A 41 -9.22 -7.70 -6.25
CA ALA A 41 -9.34 -7.35 -7.67
C ALA A 41 -10.36 -6.21 -7.86
N ALA A 42 -11.48 -6.23 -7.12
CA ALA A 42 -12.43 -5.13 -7.07
C ALA A 42 -11.81 -3.85 -6.48
N ALA A 43 -10.94 -3.97 -5.45
CA ALA A 43 -10.20 -2.85 -4.89
C ALA A 43 -9.25 -2.23 -5.93
N LEU A 44 -8.46 -3.06 -6.59
CA LEU A 44 -7.60 -2.61 -7.70
C LEU A 44 -8.42 -1.93 -8.80
N ASN A 45 -9.58 -2.51 -9.15
CA ASN A 45 -10.48 -1.93 -10.13
C ASN A 45 -11.06 -0.58 -9.70
N ALA A 46 -11.20 -0.34 -8.42
CA ALA A 46 -11.56 0.95 -7.84
C ALA A 46 -10.35 1.88 -7.62
N LYS A 47 -9.17 1.52 -8.16
CA LYS A 47 -7.90 2.25 -8.03
C LYS A 47 -7.42 2.40 -6.58
N LEU A 48 -7.68 1.40 -5.75
CA LEU A 48 -7.09 1.27 -4.44
C LEU A 48 -5.80 0.46 -4.54
N ALA A 49 -4.81 0.83 -3.74
CA ALA A 49 -3.58 0.08 -3.55
C ALA A 49 -3.32 -0.14 -2.05
N PHE A 50 -2.67 -1.24 -1.68
CA PHE A 50 -2.47 -1.61 -0.28
C PHE A 50 -1.07 -2.16 -0.03
N VAL A 51 -0.28 -1.42 0.73
CA VAL A 51 1.02 -1.85 1.26
C VAL A 51 0.79 -2.45 2.63
N SER A 52 0.96 -3.77 2.78
CA SER A 52 0.76 -4.48 4.04
C SER A 52 1.98 -4.35 4.97
N GLU A 53 1.74 -4.49 6.27
CA GLU A 53 2.76 -4.52 7.32
C GLU A 53 3.79 -5.63 7.10
N ASP A 54 3.33 -6.83 6.74
CA ASP A 54 4.20 -7.98 6.50
C ASP A 54 4.76 -7.99 5.08
N ARG A 55 5.86 -7.24 4.91
CA ARG A 55 6.59 -7.14 3.64
C ARG A 55 7.04 -8.49 3.12
N LYS A 56 7.51 -9.38 4.01
CA LYS A 56 8.15 -10.65 3.62
C LYS A 56 7.14 -11.77 3.37
N GLY A 57 6.05 -11.81 4.13
CA GLY A 57 5.01 -12.83 3.98
C GLY A 57 3.97 -12.45 2.92
N ASN A 58 3.49 -11.20 2.95
CA ASN A 58 2.37 -10.76 2.11
C ASN A 58 2.78 -9.74 1.03
N GLY A 59 3.87 -8.99 1.27
CA GLY A 59 4.28 -7.91 0.39
C GLY A 59 5.05 -8.37 -0.84
N LEU A 60 5.94 -9.36 -0.70
CA LEU A 60 6.89 -9.79 -1.73
C LEU A 60 6.96 -11.30 -1.86
N VAL A 61 7.20 -11.78 -3.07
CA VAL A 61 7.64 -13.16 -3.33
C VAL A 61 9.17 -13.14 -3.35
N LEU A 62 9.80 -13.45 -2.21
CA LEU A 62 11.23 -13.26 -1.99
C LEU A 62 12.15 -13.98 -2.98
N MET A 63 11.70 -15.12 -3.52
CA MET A 63 12.44 -15.92 -4.51
C MET A 63 12.35 -15.35 -5.94
N HIS A 64 11.43 -14.43 -6.19
CA HIS A 64 11.21 -13.84 -7.50
C HIS A 64 12.06 -12.58 -7.70
N SER A 65 12.23 -12.19 -8.96
CA SER A 65 12.94 -10.97 -9.34
C SER A 65 12.19 -9.70 -8.91
N ILE A 66 12.90 -8.59 -8.88
CA ILE A 66 12.33 -7.25 -8.68
C ILE A 66 11.22 -7.02 -9.73
N ARG A 67 11.51 -7.30 -11.00
CA ARG A 67 10.58 -7.15 -12.12
C ARG A 67 9.29 -7.93 -11.88
N SER A 68 9.38 -9.21 -11.61
CA SER A 68 8.20 -10.06 -11.38
C SER A 68 7.36 -9.60 -10.19
N ASN A 69 8.01 -9.18 -9.09
CA ASN A 69 7.29 -8.64 -7.93
C ASN A 69 6.56 -7.34 -8.25
N MET A 70 7.21 -6.42 -8.97
CA MET A 70 6.61 -5.11 -9.28
C MET A 70 5.43 -5.24 -10.24
N SER A 71 5.48 -6.16 -11.20
CA SER A 71 4.45 -6.33 -12.22
C SER A 71 3.21 -7.09 -11.74
N LEU A 72 3.34 -7.91 -10.70
CA LEU A 72 2.31 -8.86 -10.28
C LEU A 72 0.90 -8.25 -10.09
N PRO A 73 0.67 -7.14 -9.37
CA PRO A 73 -0.67 -6.58 -9.22
C PRO A 73 -1.27 -6.06 -10.53
N SER A 74 -0.45 -5.47 -11.40
CA SER A 74 -0.91 -4.98 -12.71
C SER A 74 -1.37 -6.12 -13.62
N LEU A 75 -0.70 -7.28 -13.54
CA LEU A 75 -1.08 -8.48 -14.27
C LEU A 75 -2.38 -9.09 -13.76
N VAL A 76 -2.53 -9.19 -12.43
CA VAL A 76 -3.73 -9.74 -11.77
C VAL A 76 -4.96 -8.86 -12.05
N ALA A 77 -4.80 -7.55 -12.02
CA ALA A 77 -5.89 -6.61 -12.29
C ALA A 77 -6.32 -6.57 -13.77
N GLY A 78 -5.57 -7.22 -14.66
CA GLY A 78 -5.80 -7.10 -16.11
C GLY A 78 -5.72 -5.66 -16.60
N ARG A 79 -5.02 -4.82 -15.84
CA ARG A 79 -4.93 -3.37 -16.04
C ARG A 79 -3.56 -2.96 -16.50
N GLY A 80 -3.60 -1.87 -17.18
CA GLY A 80 -2.43 -1.14 -17.58
C GLY A 80 -1.84 -1.64 -18.88
N ASP A 81 -0.89 -0.86 -19.32
CA ASP A 81 -0.22 -1.05 -20.60
C ASP A 81 0.66 -2.31 -20.65
N ILE A 82 0.76 -3.05 -19.53
CA ILE A 82 1.56 -4.28 -19.42
C ILE A 82 0.74 -5.50 -19.83
N ALA A 83 -0.54 -5.56 -19.41
CA ALA A 83 -1.46 -6.61 -19.82
C ALA A 83 -2.04 -6.24 -21.20
N GLY A 84 -1.87 -7.09 -22.19
CA GLY A 84 -2.49 -6.89 -23.49
C GLY A 84 -4.02 -6.96 -23.41
N THR A 85 -4.68 -6.48 -24.43
CA THR A 85 -6.13 -6.45 -24.50
C THR A 85 -6.72 -7.84 -24.72
N ARG A 86 -7.55 -8.29 -23.75
CA ARG A 86 -8.51 -9.42 -23.79
C ARG A 86 -8.04 -10.81 -24.28
N ALA A 87 -8.28 -11.80 -23.43
CA ALA A 87 -8.35 -13.25 -23.63
C ALA A 87 -7.07 -14.03 -24.03
N PHE A 88 -6.09 -13.45 -24.70
CA PHE A 88 -4.79 -14.04 -25.04
C PHE A 88 -3.66 -13.01 -25.00
N SER A 89 -3.66 -12.16 -24.00
CA SER A 89 -2.69 -11.08 -23.94
C SER A 89 -1.37 -11.57 -23.38
N SER A 90 -0.41 -11.73 -24.25
CA SER A 90 1.00 -11.78 -23.86
C SER A 90 1.36 -10.49 -23.12
N VAL A 91 2.00 -10.64 -21.96
CA VAL A 91 2.62 -9.52 -21.27
C VAL A 91 3.57 -8.83 -22.23
N SER A 92 3.40 -7.54 -22.46
CA SER A 92 4.36 -6.79 -23.24
C SER A 92 5.63 -6.60 -22.42
N GLU A 93 6.62 -7.46 -22.65
CA GLU A 93 7.91 -7.41 -21.93
C GLU A 93 8.58 -6.04 -22.05
N PHE A 94 8.45 -5.39 -23.19
CA PHE A 94 8.98 -4.05 -23.39
C PHE A 94 8.35 -3.03 -22.44
N ARG A 95 7.02 -2.98 -22.36
CA ARG A 95 6.29 -2.05 -21.51
C ARG A 95 6.48 -2.37 -20.02
N GLU A 96 6.56 -3.65 -19.67
CA GLU A 96 6.87 -4.10 -18.34
C GLU A 96 8.25 -3.57 -17.91
N ARG A 97 9.28 -3.80 -18.70
CA ARG A 97 10.65 -3.32 -18.44
C ARG A 97 10.72 -1.80 -18.36
N GLU A 98 10.01 -1.10 -19.20
CA GLU A 98 9.95 0.36 -19.18
C GLU A 98 9.37 0.88 -17.85
N LYS A 99 8.21 0.37 -17.42
CA LYS A 99 7.56 0.76 -16.16
C LYS A 99 8.41 0.38 -14.95
N VAL A 100 8.96 -0.83 -14.92
CA VAL A 100 9.86 -1.28 -13.84
C VAL A 100 11.09 -0.38 -13.76
N SER A 101 11.71 -0.06 -14.89
CA SER A 101 12.87 0.85 -14.95
C SER A 101 12.51 2.26 -14.46
N HIS A 102 11.33 2.76 -14.84
CA HIS A 102 10.83 4.05 -14.38
C HIS A 102 10.76 4.10 -12.85
N TRP A 103 10.02 3.18 -12.23
CA TRP A 103 9.83 3.16 -10.79
C TRP A 103 11.09 2.79 -10.00
N THR A 104 11.96 1.94 -10.56
CA THR A 104 13.27 1.63 -9.97
C THR A 104 14.14 2.88 -9.86
N ARG A 105 14.16 3.72 -10.88
CA ARG A 105 14.88 5.01 -10.88
C ARG A 105 14.21 6.03 -9.97
N GLU A 106 12.89 6.17 -10.08
CA GLU A 106 12.12 7.13 -9.29
C GLU A 106 12.30 6.90 -7.78
N LEU A 107 12.15 5.65 -7.30
CA LEU A 107 12.33 5.33 -5.89
C LEU A 107 13.80 5.06 -5.50
N LYS A 108 14.74 5.23 -6.43
CA LYS A 108 16.17 4.99 -6.20
C LYS A 108 16.41 3.60 -5.58
N ILE A 109 15.81 2.57 -6.17
CA ILE A 109 16.01 1.18 -5.72
C ILE A 109 17.42 0.77 -6.08
N ARG A 110 18.23 0.42 -5.07
CA ARG A 110 19.61 -0.04 -5.27
C ARG A 110 19.60 -1.53 -5.55
N SER A 111 19.89 -1.91 -6.79
CA SER A 111 19.96 -3.29 -7.26
C SER A 111 20.99 -3.41 -8.39
N ALA A 112 21.50 -4.60 -8.64
CA ALA A 112 22.39 -4.85 -9.77
C ALA A 112 21.63 -4.71 -11.12
N ASN A 113 20.41 -5.24 -11.18
CA ASN A 113 19.50 -5.15 -12.31
C ASN A 113 18.06 -5.52 -11.85
N MET A 114 17.08 -5.39 -12.74
CA MET A 114 15.68 -5.68 -12.43
C MET A 114 15.34 -7.17 -12.31
N ASP A 115 16.23 -8.04 -12.80
CA ASP A 115 16.06 -9.49 -12.74
C ASP A 115 16.71 -10.08 -11.46
N GLN A 116 17.37 -9.24 -10.63
CA GLN A 116 17.89 -9.64 -9.32
C GLN A 116 16.74 -10.09 -8.40
N THR A 117 16.99 -11.17 -7.66
CA THR A 117 16.05 -11.70 -6.66
C THR A 117 15.83 -10.70 -5.53
N VAL A 118 14.56 -10.37 -5.25
CA VAL A 118 14.21 -9.33 -4.26
C VAL A 118 14.65 -9.68 -2.85
N GLY A 119 14.74 -10.98 -2.52
CA GLY A 119 15.22 -11.45 -1.22
C GLY A 119 16.65 -11.03 -0.89
N GLN A 120 17.48 -10.70 -1.90
CA GLN A 120 18.88 -10.25 -1.74
C GLN A 120 18.99 -8.75 -1.45
N LEU A 121 17.91 -8.00 -1.53
CA LEU A 121 17.92 -6.56 -1.27
C LEU A 121 17.91 -6.27 0.23
N SER A 122 18.44 -5.10 0.61
CA SER A 122 18.25 -4.56 1.96
C SER A 122 16.77 -4.29 2.25
N GLY A 123 16.39 -4.26 3.54
CA GLY A 123 15.01 -4.01 3.96
C GLY A 123 14.40 -2.73 3.38
N GLY A 124 15.16 -1.65 3.33
CA GLY A 124 14.71 -0.40 2.73
C GLY A 124 14.46 -0.51 1.21
N ASN A 125 15.34 -1.23 0.47
CA ASN A 125 15.11 -1.46 -0.96
C ASN A 125 13.95 -2.42 -1.22
N GLN A 126 13.76 -3.44 -0.38
CA GLN A 126 12.57 -4.30 -0.44
C GLN A 126 11.28 -3.49 -0.25
N GLN A 127 11.25 -2.55 0.71
CA GLN A 127 10.10 -1.68 0.93
C GLN A 127 9.80 -0.78 -0.26
N LYS A 128 10.84 -0.26 -0.91
CA LYS A 128 10.69 0.50 -2.14
C LYS A 128 10.12 -0.35 -3.29
N VAL A 129 10.51 -1.62 -3.39
CA VAL A 129 9.92 -2.57 -4.35
C VAL A 129 8.43 -2.79 -4.05
N VAL A 130 8.03 -2.98 -2.78
CA VAL A 130 6.62 -3.09 -2.40
C VAL A 130 5.85 -1.83 -2.78
N LEU A 131 6.38 -0.66 -2.50
CA LEU A 131 5.73 0.60 -2.88
C LEU A 131 5.61 0.73 -4.40
N SER A 132 6.69 0.47 -5.14
CA SER A 132 6.69 0.50 -6.62
C SER A 132 5.67 -0.45 -7.23
N LYS A 133 5.57 -1.66 -6.69
CA LYS A 133 4.61 -2.70 -7.08
C LYS A 133 3.18 -2.15 -7.14
N TRP A 134 2.78 -1.39 -6.12
CA TRP A 134 1.45 -0.80 -6.03
C TRP A 134 1.30 0.48 -6.87
N LEU A 135 2.34 1.30 -6.95
CA LEU A 135 2.34 2.51 -7.77
C LEU A 135 2.25 2.19 -9.27
N MET A 136 2.72 1.04 -9.71
CA MET A 136 2.55 0.57 -11.10
C MET A 136 1.09 0.31 -11.49
N THR A 137 0.17 0.20 -10.53
CA THR A 137 -1.26 0.08 -10.78
C THR A 137 -1.97 1.41 -10.98
N ASP A 138 -1.25 2.53 -10.88
CA ASP A 138 -1.76 3.89 -11.01
C ASP A 138 -2.96 4.17 -10.07
N PRO A 139 -2.74 4.09 -8.74
CA PRO A 139 -3.82 4.20 -7.77
C PRO A 139 -4.23 5.66 -7.53
N ASP A 140 -5.53 5.86 -7.26
CA ASP A 140 -6.05 7.13 -6.73
C ASP A 140 -5.95 7.18 -5.20
N ILE A 141 -5.99 6.00 -4.53
CA ILE A 141 -5.93 5.86 -3.07
C ILE A 141 -4.90 4.81 -2.69
N LEU A 142 -3.99 5.16 -1.78
CA LEU A 142 -2.93 4.28 -1.29
C LEU A 142 -3.08 4.06 0.21
N PHE A 143 -3.32 2.81 0.59
CA PHE A 143 -3.26 2.36 1.98
C PHE A 143 -1.85 1.91 2.32
N LEU A 144 -1.31 2.42 3.42
CA LEU A 144 0.01 2.10 3.95
C LEU A 144 -0.14 1.57 5.38
N ASP A 145 0.16 0.30 5.58
CA ASP A 145 0.14 -0.33 6.89
C ASP A 145 1.58 -0.52 7.37
N GLU A 146 1.95 0.21 8.43
CA GLU A 146 3.30 0.24 9.01
C GLU A 146 4.42 0.40 7.94
N PRO A 147 4.36 1.44 7.07
CA PRO A 147 5.16 1.50 5.85
C PRO A 147 6.66 1.57 6.08
N THR A 148 7.10 1.91 7.27
CA THR A 148 8.54 2.04 7.60
C THR A 148 9.01 1.09 8.68
N ARG A 149 8.20 0.10 9.04
CA ARG A 149 8.56 -0.89 10.06
C ARG A 149 9.73 -1.76 9.60
N GLY A 150 10.74 -1.87 10.48
CA GLY A 150 11.89 -2.75 10.25
C GLY A 150 12.84 -2.30 9.14
N ILE A 151 12.90 -1.00 8.85
CA ILE A 151 13.88 -0.39 7.95
C ILE A 151 14.75 0.63 8.69
N ASP A 152 15.91 0.93 8.14
CA ASP A 152 16.83 1.91 8.70
C ASP A 152 16.33 3.36 8.56
N ILE A 153 16.88 4.27 9.38
CA ILE A 153 16.46 5.67 9.46
C ILE A 153 16.62 6.38 8.11
N GLY A 154 17.68 6.09 7.37
CA GLY A 154 17.90 6.70 6.06
C GLY A 154 16.83 6.32 5.05
N ALA A 155 16.46 5.03 5.01
CA ALA A 155 15.38 4.55 4.16
C ALA A 155 14.00 5.10 4.59
N LYS A 156 13.75 5.28 5.90
CA LYS A 156 12.52 5.93 6.39
C LYS A 156 12.35 7.33 5.83
N VAL A 157 13.39 8.16 5.91
CA VAL A 157 13.36 9.53 5.40
C VAL A 157 13.04 9.56 3.90
N GLU A 158 13.65 8.67 3.12
CA GLU A 158 13.36 8.57 1.69
C GLU A 158 11.89 8.19 1.42
N ILE A 159 11.32 7.25 2.19
CA ILE A 159 9.91 6.84 2.06
C ILE A 159 8.98 7.99 2.45
N TYR A 160 9.27 8.74 3.51
CA TYR A 160 8.48 9.91 3.91
C TYR A 160 8.44 11.00 2.81
N GLN A 161 9.59 11.24 2.17
CA GLN A 161 9.65 12.17 1.03
C GLN A 161 8.77 11.68 -0.13
N TRP A 162 8.78 10.37 -0.39
CA TRP A 162 7.93 9.79 -1.42
C TRP A 162 6.44 9.87 -1.09
N ILE A 163 6.04 9.58 0.15
CA ILE A 163 4.65 9.72 0.60
C ILE A 163 4.16 11.16 0.38
N ARG A 164 4.95 12.15 0.77
CA ARG A 164 4.61 13.57 0.53
C ARG A 164 4.46 13.88 -0.96
N LYS A 165 5.44 13.47 -1.77
CA LYS A 165 5.41 13.68 -3.23
C LYS A 165 4.19 13.04 -3.89
N LEU A 166 3.75 11.88 -3.44
CA LEU A 166 2.55 11.21 -3.93
C LEU A 166 1.27 11.97 -3.53
N ALA A 167 1.21 12.46 -2.30
CA ALA A 167 0.10 13.30 -1.84
C ALA A 167 0.02 14.62 -2.63
N GLU A 168 1.15 15.26 -2.91
CA GLU A 168 1.23 16.47 -3.76
C GLU A 168 0.76 16.21 -5.20
N LYS A 169 0.91 14.97 -5.69
CA LYS A 169 0.38 14.54 -6.99
C LYS A 169 -1.12 14.21 -6.96
N GLY A 170 -1.79 14.36 -5.82
CA GLY A 170 -3.23 14.16 -5.65
C GLY A 170 -3.63 12.73 -5.26
N ILE A 171 -2.70 11.84 -4.94
CA ILE A 171 -3.02 10.51 -4.42
C ILE A 171 -3.50 10.67 -2.97
N ALA A 172 -4.69 10.18 -2.65
CA ALA A 172 -5.17 10.11 -1.28
C ALA A 172 -4.43 9.00 -0.52
N ILE A 173 -3.81 9.34 0.62
CA ILE A 173 -2.99 8.39 1.37
C ILE A 173 -3.60 8.17 2.75
N VAL A 174 -3.78 6.90 3.10
CA VAL A 174 -4.25 6.47 4.43
C VAL A 174 -3.13 5.64 5.06
N ILE A 175 -2.62 6.11 6.20
CA ILE A 175 -1.51 5.47 6.92
C ILE A 175 -2.03 4.88 8.23
N ALA A 176 -1.77 3.59 8.45
CA ALA A 176 -1.84 2.99 9.76
C ALA A 176 -0.40 2.84 10.29
N SER A 177 -0.09 3.48 11.39
CA SER A 177 1.25 3.44 11.98
C SER A 177 1.21 3.39 13.51
N SER A 178 2.19 2.76 14.09
CA SER A 178 2.51 2.80 15.53
C SER A 178 3.56 3.86 15.86
N GLU A 179 4.21 4.44 14.84
CA GLU A 179 5.27 5.42 15.01
C GLU A 179 4.70 6.85 15.06
N MET A 180 4.74 7.47 16.23
CA MET A 180 4.22 8.82 16.43
C MET A 180 4.85 9.88 15.51
N PRO A 181 6.18 9.87 15.26
CA PRO A 181 6.80 10.82 14.33
C PRO A 181 6.28 10.69 12.90
N GLU A 182 5.93 9.48 12.47
CA GLU A 182 5.35 9.23 11.14
C GLU A 182 3.97 9.86 11.02
N ILE A 183 3.10 9.63 12.02
CA ILE A 183 1.75 10.19 12.05
C ILE A 183 1.79 11.72 12.07
N LEU A 184 2.54 12.30 13.00
CA LEU A 184 2.62 13.75 13.17
C LEU A 184 3.34 14.46 12.01
N GLY A 185 4.26 13.76 11.35
CA GLY A 185 5.04 14.33 10.25
C GLY A 185 4.38 14.24 8.88
N LEU A 186 3.44 13.32 8.68
CA LEU A 186 2.87 13.03 7.35
C LEU A 186 1.37 13.26 7.25
N CYS A 187 0.61 13.14 8.35
CA CYS A 187 -0.84 13.11 8.31
C CYS A 187 -1.44 14.51 8.58
N HIS A 188 -2.43 14.90 7.77
CA HIS A 188 -3.22 16.11 8.00
C HIS A 188 -4.39 15.87 8.96
N ARG A 189 -4.81 14.62 9.10
CA ARG A 189 -5.92 14.18 9.93
C ARG A 189 -5.57 12.83 10.55
N VAL A 190 -5.87 12.66 11.82
CA VAL A 190 -5.55 11.46 12.59
C VAL A 190 -6.83 10.90 13.21
N LEU A 191 -7.13 9.64 12.90
CA LEU A 191 -8.17 8.86 13.56
C LEU A 191 -7.53 7.97 14.62
N VAL A 192 -7.89 8.19 15.88
CA VAL A 192 -7.37 7.39 16.99
C VAL A 192 -8.32 6.24 17.25
N PHE A 193 -7.79 5.02 17.28
CA PHE A 193 -8.57 3.82 17.59
C PHE A 193 -8.28 3.34 19.02
N ARG A 194 -9.36 3.04 19.73
CA ARG A 194 -9.32 2.39 21.04
C ARG A 194 -10.37 1.28 21.08
N GLU A 195 -9.96 0.07 21.48
CA GLU A 195 -10.87 -1.10 21.62
C GLU A 195 -11.74 -1.34 20.35
N GLY A 196 -11.15 -1.17 19.16
CA GLY A 196 -11.83 -1.38 17.89
C GLY A 196 -12.77 -0.24 17.44
N LYS A 197 -12.84 0.87 18.20
CA LYS A 197 -13.67 2.05 17.88
C LYS A 197 -12.81 3.28 17.65
N VAL A 198 -13.30 4.20 16.83
CA VAL A 198 -12.69 5.52 16.70
C VAL A 198 -13.02 6.31 17.98
N SER A 199 -12.00 6.62 18.77
CA SER A 199 -12.11 7.38 20.03
C SER A 199 -11.95 8.88 19.82
N ALA A 200 -11.19 9.30 18.82
CA ALA A 200 -11.01 10.70 18.47
C ALA A 200 -10.67 10.87 16.99
N GLU A 201 -11.02 12.04 16.47
CA GLU A 201 -10.57 12.58 15.19
C GLU A 201 -9.84 13.90 15.46
N LEU A 202 -8.57 14.00 15.04
CA LEU A 202 -7.71 15.16 15.27
C LEU A 202 -7.22 15.70 13.91
N GLY A 203 -7.19 17.01 13.77
CA GLY A 203 -6.67 17.71 12.60
C GLY A 203 -5.23 18.22 12.80
N ALA A 204 -4.96 19.42 12.29
CA ALA A 204 -3.65 20.06 12.37
C ALA A 204 -3.16 20.31 13.81
N GLU A 205 -4.07 20.31 14.78
CA GLU A 205 -3.80 20.44 16.22
C GLU A 205 -3.37 19.15 16.90
N ALA A 206 -3.20 18.05 16.15
CA ALA A 206 -2.77 16.77 16.68
C ALA A 206 -1.39 16.88 17.33
N THR A 207 -1.29 16.44 18.58
CA THR A 207 -0.03 16.32 19.32
C THR A 207 0.09 14.90 19.85
N GLN A 208 1.32 14.49 20.15
CA GLN A 208 1.56 13.18 20.75
C GLN A 208 0.72 12.98 22.01
N GLU A 209 0.63 14.00 22.87
CA GLU A 209 -0.15 13.95 24.10
C GLU A 209 -1.65 13.71 23.83
N LYS A 210 -2.24 14.47 22.90
CA LYS A 210 -3.66 14.33 22.52
C LYS A 210 -3.94 12.93 21.96
N ILE A 211 -3.08 12.43 21.07
CA ILE A 211 -3.22 11.10 20.50
C ILE A 211 -3.13 10.03 21.59
N MET A 212 -2.11 10.09 22.44
CA MET A 212 -1.92 9.12 23.54
C MET A 212 -3.07 9.15 24.53
N ARG A 213 -3.56 10.35 24.88
CA ARG A 213 -4.73 10.50 25.76
C ARG A 213 -5.98 9.85 25.15
N ALA A 214 -6.26 10.09 23.87
CA ALA A 214 -7.40 9.50 23.19
C ALA A 214 -7.28 7.98 23.01
N ALA A 215 -6.07 7.45 22.99
CA ALA A 215 -5.82 6.01 22.88
C ALA A 215 -5.91 5.30 24.24
N ALA A 216 -5.63 6.00 25.37
CA ALA A 216 -5.57 5.42 26.72
C ALA A 216 -6.85 5.59 27.53
N LEU A 217 -7.57 6.71 27.38
CA LEU A 217 -8.80 7.08 28.12
C LEU A 217 -10.05 6.70 27.35
#